data_e0719b8eb3d54b342faa0f2e4bf582f0
#
_entry.id   e0719b8eb3d54b342faa0f2e4bf582f0
#
_cell.length_a   1.000
_cell.length_b   1.000
_cell.length_c   1.000
_cell.angle_alpha   90.00
_cell.angle_beta   90.00
_cell.angle_gamma   90.00
#
_symmetry.space_group_name_H-M   'P 1'
#
loop_
_entity.id
_entity.type
_entity.pdbx_description
1 polymer ?
#
loop_
_entity_poly.entity_id
_entity_poly.type
_entity_poly.pdbx_seq_one_letter_code
_entity_poly.pdbx_strand_id
1 'polypeptide(L)'
;MVITARTQMVSHKYSVDEAMRFFKDAGYGGIEFCLEDRAFNARLDLIEDFFIEHTVEKAKEIGIRIMSVSNHIGFAYDDLMFSHMKRIIPKVRKFGTDILIISSADSGNHKLSDPDCLKQLKSRLNELLDIADANGVMLALEPEPPHILIGTADFLDFCSGLKHDLKINFDMGHAFLTDPDIFESIRLLKDKIVHTHVENLRRGEHLHRRLNDGDMDMEKVFAALKNIGFTGALSLDLYVYEYDKEAPHCARQMQEILAKI
;
A
#
# COMPACT_ATOMS: atom_id res chain seq x y z
N MET A 1 0.46 15.47 -4.69
CA MET A 1 0.42 14.31 -3.77
C MET A 1 -0.68 14.53 -2.74
N VAL A 2 -1.30 13.46 -2.26
CA VAL A 2 -2.40 13.49 -1.28
C VAL A 2 -1.95 12.73 -0.05
N ILE A 3 -2.02 13.34 1.13
CA ILE A 3 -1.74 12.60 2.37
C ILE A 3 -2.92 11.70 2.73
N THR A 4 -2.62 10.44 3.00
CA THR A 4 -3.59 9.39 3.33
C THR A 4 -3.16 8.60 4.55
N ALA A 5 -4.05 7.80 5.09
CA ALA A 5 -3.77 6.92 6.21
C ALA A 5 -4.44 5.56 6.00
N ARG A 6 -3.86 4.52 6.57
CA ARG A 6 -4.33 3.13 6.48
C ARG A 6 -5.44 2.87 7.49
N THR A 7 -6.60 2.41 7.02
CA THR A 7 -7.75 2.16 7.90
C THR A 7 -7.54 0.99 8.86
N GLN A 8 -6.75 -0.01 8.47
CA GLN A 8 -6.41 -1.16 9.31
C GLN A 8 -5.82 -0.76 10.67
N MET A 9 -5.02 0.30 10.69
CA MET A 9 -4.27 0.70 11.89
C MET A 9 -5.14 1.17 13.04
N VAL A 10 -6.39 1.52 12.76
CA VAL A 10 -7.36 1.98 13.76
C VAL A 10 -8.61 1.08 13.85
N SER A 11 -8.67 0.01 13.07
CA SER A 11 -9.85 -0.88 12.98
C SER A 11 -10.19 -1.61 14.28
N HIS A 12 -9.22 -1.74 15.19
CA HIS A 12 -9.45 -2.31 16.52
C HIS A 12 -10.21 -1.37 17.47
N LYS A 13 -10.33 -0.08 17.12
CA LYS A 13 -10.87 0.98 17.97
C LYS A 13 -12.08 1.70 17.36
N TYR A 14 -12.10 1.82 16.04
CA TYR A 14 -13.11 2.58 15.30
C TYR A 14 -13.84 1.70 14.29
N SER A 15 -15.11 1.96 14.09
CA SER A 15 -15.84 1.50 12.91
C SER A 15 -15.31 2.20 11.65
N VAL A 16 -15.72 1.73 10.47
CA VAL A 16 -15.33 2.34 9.18
C VAL A 16 -15.65 3.83 9.14
N ASP A 17 -16.88 4.20 9.51
CA ASP A 17 -17.36 5.58 9.51
C ASP A 17 -16.61 6.47 10.50
N GLU A 18 -16.32 5.94 11.70
CA GLU A 18 -15.55 6.65 12.73
C GLU A 18 -14.09 6.83 12.30
N ALA A 19 -13.47 5.81 11.69
CA ALA A 19 -12.12 5.90 11.17
C ALA A 19 -12.00 6.98 10.07
N MET A 20 -12.97 7.03 9.15
CA MET A 20 -12.99 8.05 8.10
C MET A 20 -13.13 9.47 8.66
N ARG A 21 -14.02 9.66 9.67
CA ARG A 21 -14.14 10.96 10.35
C ARG A 21 -12.87 11.34 11.10
N PHE A 22 -12.31 10.39 11.86
CA PHE A 22 -11.06 10.60 12.57
C PHE A 22 -9.93 11.07 11.63
N PHE A 23 -9.72 10.40 10.49
CA PHE A 23 -8.69 10.80 9.54
C PHE A 23 -9.00 12.14 8.89
N LYS A 24 -10.27 12.41 8.56
CA LYS A 24 -10.67 13.72 8.04
C LYS A 24 -10.34 14.84 9.00
N ASP A 25 -10.71 14.67 10.27
CA ASP A 25 -10.48 15.66 11.33
C ASP A 25 -8.99 15.83 11.66
N ALA A 26 -8.21 14.77 11.50
CA ALA A 26 -6.75 14.79 11.61
C ALA A 26 -6.05 15.51 10.44
N GLY A 27 -6.78 15.85 9.37
CA GLY A 27 -6.25 16.61 8.24
C GLY A 27 -5.80 15.77 7.04
N TYR A 28 -6.18 14.49 6.99
CA TYR A 28 -5.93 13.65 5.82
C TYR A 28 -6.89 13.98 4.67
N GLY A 29 -6.36 14.00 3.44
CA GLY A 29 -7.16 14.23 2.22
C GLY A 29 -7.80 12.95 1.66
N GLY A 30 -7.37 11.80 2.14
CA GLY A 30 -7.88 10.49 1.71
C GLY A 30 -7.48 9.38 2.66
N ILE A 31 -7.95 8.17 2.34
CA ILE A 31 -7.60 6.93 3.03
C ILE A 31 -7.13 5.86 2.04
N GLU A 32 -6.32 4.95 2.53
CA GLU A 32 -6.12 3.61 2.02
C GLU A 32 -7.11 2.69 2.74
N PHE A 33 -8.05 2.12 1.99
CA PHE A 33 -9.05 1.24 2.56
C PHE A 33 -8.54 -0.20 2.61
N CYS A 34 -8.21 -0.67 3.81
CA CYS A 34 -7.61 -1.99 4.00
C CYS A 34 -8.68 -3.08 4.12
N LEU A 35 -8.56 -4.13 3.31
CA LEU A 35 -9.46 -5.29 3.28
C LEU A 35 -8.87 -6.53 3.98
N GLU A 36 -7.84 -6.35 4.79
CA GLU A 36 -7.27 -7.42 5.59
C GLU A 36 -8.30 -7.97 6.58
N ASP A 37 -8.23 -9.26 6.85
CA ASP A 37 -9.22 -10.04 7.61
C ASP A 37 -9.57 -9.46 9.00
N ARG A 38 -8.68 -8.65 9.56
CA ARG A 38 -8.88 -7.99 10.86
C ARG A 38 -9.41 -6.56 10.76
N ALA A 39 -9.41 -5.98 9.56
CA ALA A 39 -9.87 -4.62 9.37
C ALA A 39 -11.40 -4.59 9.45
N PHE A 40 -11.93 -3.83 10.41
CA PHE A 40 -13.37 -3.61 10.62
C PHE A 40 -14.21 -4.89 10.74
N ASN A 41 -13.60 -6.02 11.11
CA ASN A 41 -14.23 -7.35 11.08
C ASN A 41 -14.81 -7.73 9.70
N ALA A 42 -14.32 -7.14 8.62
CA ALA A 42 -14.74 -7.48 7.28
C ALA A 42 -14.22 -8.87 6.92
N ARG A 43 -15.11 -9.78 6.63
CA ARG A 43 -14.76 -11.07 6.05
C ARG A 43 -14.54 -10.89 4.56
N LEU A 44 -13.36 -11.23 4.06
CA LEU A 44 -12.98 -11.09 2.65
C LEU A 44 -13.89 -11.87 1.70
N ASP A 45 -14.44 -12.98 2.16
CA ASP A 45 -15.40 -13.79 1.41
C ASP A 45 -16.81 -13.18 1.33
N LEU A 46 -17.08 -12.14 2.14
CA LEU A 46 -18.39 -11.50 2.27
C LEU A 46 -18.35 -9.98 1.99
N ILE A 47 -17.40 -9.50 1.18
CA ILE A 47 -17.44 -8.10 0.74
C ILE A 47 -18.61 -7.94 -0.22
N GLU A 48 -19.76 -7.63 0.36
CA GLU A 48 -21.00 -7.40 -0.37
C GLU A 48 -21.02 -6.00 -0.99
N ASP A 49 -21.69 -5.87 -2.12
CA ASP A 49 -21.83 -4.58 -2.80
C ASP A 49 -22.45 -3.52 -1.89
N PHE A 50 -23.42 -3.89 -1.07
CA PHE A 50 -24.02 -3.03 -0.06
C PHE A 50 -23.00 -2.40 0.90
N PHE A 51 -22.01 -3.17 1.38
CA PHE A 51 -20.96 -2.65 2.26
C PHE A 51 -20.09 -1.63 1.51
N ILE A 52 -19.76 -1.90 0.26
CA ILE A 52 -18.95 -1.00 -0.57
C ILE A 52 -19.72 0.31 -0.83
N GLU A 53 -20.99 0.22 -1.22
CA GLU A 53 -21.87 1.36 -1.46
C GLU A 53 -21.99 2.25 -0.23
N HIS A 54 -22.25 1.65 0.94
CA HIS A 54 -22.30 2.37 2.22
C HIS A 54 -20.99 3.10 2.51
N THR A 55 -19.86 2.40 2.36
CA THR A 55 -18.51 2.97 2.61
C THR A 55 -18.25 4.17 1.70
N VAL A 56 -18.57 4.06 0.42
CA VAL A 56 -18.36 5.13 -0.57
C VAL A 56 -19.28 6.33 -0.30
N GLU A 57 -20.54 6.08 0.05
CA GLU A 57 -21.49 7.15 0.42
C GLU A 57 -20.99 7.89 1.65
N LYS A 58 -20.56 7.18 2.69
CA LYS A 58 -20.01 7.79 3.91
C LYS A 58 -18.74 8.57 3.65
N ALA A 59 -17.83 8.07 2.82
CA ALA A 59 -16.64 8.80 2.43
C ALA A 59 -17.01 10.15 1.76
N LYS A 60 -18.01 10.15 0.87
CA LYS A 60 -18.53 11.39 0.23
C LYS A 60 -19.15 12.35 1.24
N GLU A 61 -20.00 11.85 2.15
CA GLU A 61 -20.64 12.67 3.20
C GLU A 61 -19.60 13.33 4.11
N ILE A 62 -18.57 12.61 4.49
CA ILE A 62 -17.47 13.08 5.34
C ILE A 62 -16.52 14.00 4.56
N GLY A 63 -16.48 13.90 3.23
CA GLY A 63 -15.56 14.65 2.37
C GLY A 63 -14.12 14.12 2.42
N ILE A 64 -13.94 12.80 2.56
CA ILE A 64 -12.66 12.11 2.47
C ILE A 64 -12.65 11.20 1.24
N ARG A 65 -11.49 11.04 0.58
CA ARG A 65 -11.38 10.21 -0.63
C ARG A 65 -10.86 8.82 -0.29
N ILE A 66 -11.35 7.79 -0.96
CA ILE A 66 -10.72 6.47 -0.98
C ILE A 66 -9.71 6.50 -2.13
N MET A 67 -8.41 6.53 -1.81
CA MET A 67 -7.34 6.68 -2.80
C MET A 67 -6.83 5.34 -3.31
N SER A 68 -6.96 4.31 -2.51
CA SER A 68 -6.57 2.94 -2.81
C SER A 68 -7.34 1.95 -1.94
N VAL A 69 -7.37 0.72 -2.38
CA VAL A 69 -7.75 -0.44 -1.58
C VAL A 69 -6.49 -1.26 -1.36
N SER A 70 -6.31 -1.85 -0.19
CA SER A 70 -5.20 -2.77 0.07
C SER A 70 -5.65 -4.12 0.59
N ASN A 71 -4.88 -5.14 0.25
CA ASN A 71 -5.06 -6.49 0.73
C ASN A 71 -3.71 -7.24 0.76
N HIS A 72 -3.06 -7.23 1.92
CA HIS A 72 -1.75 -7.84 2.14
C HIS A 72 -1.87 -9.32 2.55
N ILE A 73 -2.72 -10.09 1.88
CA ILE A 73 -2.87 -11.52 2.14
C ILE A 73 -1.95 -12.35 1.25
N GLY A 74 -1.47 -13.45 1.82
CA GLY A 74 -0.52 -14.36 1.17
C GLY A 74 -1.13 -15.20 0.04
N PHE A 75 -1.47 -14.59 -1.08
CA PHE A 75 -2.10 -15.27 -2.21
C PHE A 75 -1.16 -16.24 -2.95
N ALA A 76 0.16 -16.08 -2.79
CA ALA A 76 1.12 -16.83 -3.59
C ALA A 76 1.10 -18.35 -3.31
N TYR A 77 0.81 -18.75 -2.08
CA TYR A 77 0.86 -20.17 -1.66
C TYR A 77 -0.43 -20.67 -0.99
N ASP A 78 -1.38 -19.80 -0.72
CA ASP A 78 -2.68 -20.15 -0.15
C ASP A 78 -3.78 -20.09 -1.23
N ASP A 79 -4.41 -21.23 -1.52
CA ASP A 79 -5.45 -21.31 -2.56
C ASP A 79 -6.72 -20.56 -2.19
N LEU A 80 -7.05 -20.50 -0.89
CA LEU A 80 -8.20 -19.74 -0.40
C LEU A 80 -7.95 -18.24 -0.57
N MET A 81 -6.78 -17.76 -0.16
CA MET A 81 -6.40 -16.36 -0.31
C MET A 81 -6.29 -15.97 -1.78
N PHE A 82 -5.76 -16.84 -2.63
CA PHE A 82 -5.75 -16.63 -4.08
C PHE A 82 -7.17 -16.52 -4.66
N SER A 83 -8.08 -17.38 -4.21
CA SER A 83 -9.49 -17.28 -4.60
C SER A 83 -10.15 -15.98 -4.11
N HIS A 84 -9.81 -15.51 -2.91
CA HIS A 84 -10.28 -14.21 -2.39
C HIS A 84 -9.80 -13.05 -3.27
N MET A 85 -8.52 -13.02 -3.65
CA MET A 85 -7.99 -11.98 -4.53
C MET A 85 -8.74 -11.90 -5.85
N LYS A 86 -9.05 -13.03 -6.48
CA LYS A 86 -9.85 -13.07 -7.71
C LYS A 86 -11.26 -12.49 -7.56
N ARG A 87 -11.86 -12.55 -6.37
CA ARG A 87 -13.18 -11.96 -6.07
C ARG A 87 -13.10 -10.48 -5.68
N ILE A 88 -11.99 -10.04 -5.10
CA ILE A 88 -11.78 -8.65 -4.68
C ILE A 88 -11.50 -7.75 -5.88
N ILE A 89 -10.62 -8.17 -6.79
CA ILE A 89 -10.18 -7.34 -7.92
C ILE A 89 -11.35 -6.70 -8.71
N PRO A 90 -12.40 -7.44 -9.12
CA PRO A 90 -13.53 -6.84 -9.84
C PRO A 90 -14.34 -5.80 -9.04
N LYS A 91 -14.17 -5.78 -7.72
CA LYS A 91 -14.91 -4.87 -6.83
C LYS A 91 -14.16 -3.56 -6.53
N VAL A 92 -12.87 -3.48 -6.80
CA VAL A 92 -12.01 -2.33 -6.45
C VAL A 92 -12.58 -1.02 -7.00
N ARG A 93 -13.00 -1.00 -8.26
CA ARG A 93 -13.54 0.21 -8.88
C ARG A 93 -14.85 0.71 -8.26
N LYS A 94 -15.58 -0.15 -7.56
CA LYS A 94 -16.79 0.23 -6.81
C LYS A 94 -16.45 1.11 -5.61
N PHE A 95 -15.23 1.02 -5.06
CA PHE A 95 -14.74 1.93 -4.01
C PHE A 95 -14.40 3.34 -4.53
N GLY A 96 -14.47 3.57 -5.84
CA GLY A 96 -14.12 4.86 -6.45
C GLY A 96 -12.64 5.06 -6.73
N THR A 97 -11.85 4.00 -6.66
CA THR A 97 -10.42 3.95 -7.01
C THR A 97 -10.16 2.81 -8.01
N ASP A 98 -9.00 2.84 -8.66
CA ASP A 98 -8.53 1.77 -9.54
C ASP A 98 -7.24 1.11 -9.03
N ILE A 99 -6.78 1.43 -7.82
CA ILE A 99 -5.54 0.90 -7.23
C ILE A 99 -5.88 -0.16 -6.20
N LEU A 100 -5.34 -1.37 -6.39
CA LEU A 100 -5.31 -2.43 -5.38
C LEU A 100 -3.87 -2.73 -4.98
N ILE A 101 -3.53 -2.43 -3.73
CA ILE A 101 -2.23 -2.75 -3.15
C ILE A 101 -2.24 -4.21 -2.72
N ILE A 102 -1.18 -4.93 -3.07
CA ILE A 102 -0.98 -6.35 -2.75
C ILE A 102 0.44 -6.56 -2.26
N SER A 103 0.66 -7.61 -1.48
CA SER A 103 1.99 -8.04 -1.05
C SER A 103 2.42 -9.30 -1.80
N SER A 104 3.73 -9.48 -2.01
CA SER A 104 4.27 -10.76 -2.50
C SER A 104 4.19 -11.88 -1.46
N ALA A 105 3.63 -11.54 -0.32
CA ALA A 105 3.62 -12.26 0.93
C ALA A 105 3.66 -13.78 0.82
N ASP A 106 4.58 -14.31 1.38
CA ASP A 106 4.60 -15.25 2.46
C ASP A 106 6.03 -15.34 2.96
N SER A 107 6.19 -14.96 4.19
CA SER A 107 7.48 -15.00 4.87
C SER A 107 7.89 -16.40 5.35
N GLY A 108 7.08 -17.44 5.12
CA GLY A 108 7.35 -18.78 5.62
C GLY A 108 8.73 -19.31 5.21
N ASN A 109 8.76 -20.35 4.42
CA ASN A 109 10.01 -20.94 3.92
C ASN A 109 10.35 -20.51 2.48
N HIS A 110 9.58 -19.57 1.92
CA HIS A 110 9.67 -19.18 0.52
C HIS A 110 10.71 -18.08 0.29
N LYS A 111 11.57 -18.26 -0.70
CA LYS A 111 12.67 -17.35 -1.01
C LYS A 111 12.74 -17.06 -2.51
N LEU A 112 13.19 -15.85 -2.85
CA LEU A 112 13.46 -15.45 -4.21
C LEU A 112 14.45 -16.42 -4.94
N SER A 113 15.39 -16.99 -4.19
CA SER A 113 16.34 -17.97 -4.72
C SER A 113 15.73 -19.35 -5.05
N ASP A 114 14.48 -19.61 -4.64
CA ASP A 114 13.78 -20.84 -4.98
C ASP A 114 13.01 -20.66 -6.30
N PRO A 115 13.42 -21.36 -7.39
CA PRO A 115 12.78 -21.21 -8.70
C PRO A 115 11.31 -21.62 -8.71
N ASP A 116 10.93 -22.60 -7.89
CA ASP A 116 9.53 -23.05 -7.82
C ASP A 116 8.65 -22.00 -7.14
N CYS A 117 9.16 -21.36 -6.10
CA CYS A 117 8.48 -20.23 -5.44
C CYS A 117 8.23 -19.10 -6.44
N LEU A 118 9.27 -18.70 -7.15
CA LEU A 118 9.18 -17.60 -8.11
C LEU A 118 8.22 -17.93 -9.27
N LYS A 119 8.27 -19.17 -9.76
CA LYS A 119 7.37 -19.64 -10.82
C LYS A 119 5.91 -19.64 -10.38
N GLN A 120 5.62 -20.07 -9.16
CA GLN A 120 4.24 -20.09 -8.61
C GLN A 120 3.72 -18.65 -8.41
N LEU A 121 4.52 -17.77 -7.82
CA LEU A 121 4.17 -16.36 -7.66
C LEU A 121 3.87 -15.72 -9.04
N LYS A 122 4.76 -15.90 -10.04
CA LYS A 122 4.55 -15.41 -11.41
C LYS A 122 3.28 -15.95 -12.04
N SER A 123 3.00 -17.26 -11.87
CA SER A 123 1.81 -17.90 -12.44
C SER A 123 0.53 -17.28 -11.87
N ARG A 124 0.42 -17.21 -10.54
CA ARG A 124 -0.76 -16.64 -9.87
C ARG A 124 -0.92 -15.16 -10.14
N LEU A 125 0.18 -14.42 -10.11
CA LEU A 125 0.13 -12.98 -10.38
C LEU A 125 -0.29 -12.67 -11.82
N ASN A 126 0.17 -13.44 -12.82
CA ASN A 126 -0.31 -13.28 -14.20
C ASN A 126 -1.83 -13.52 -14.31
N GLU A 127 -2.39 -14.51 -13.61
CA GLU A 127 -3.84 -14.72 -13.58
C GLU A 127 -4.57 -13.54 -12.91
N LEU A 128 -4.05 -13.00 -11.81
CA LEU A 128 -4.62 -11.82 -11.16
C LEU A 128 -4.51 -10.58 -12.04
N LEU A 129 -3.41 -10.41 -12.77
CA LEU A 129 -3.22 -9.31 -13.70
C LEU A 129 -4.17 -9.40 -14.90
N ASP A 130 -4.44 -10.61 -15.44
CA ASP A 130 -5.44 -10.83 -16.48
C ASP A 130 -6.84 -10.34 -16.00
N ILE A 131 -7.21 -10.65 -14.73
CA ILE A 131 -8.47 -10.21 -14.13
C ILE A 131 -8.46 -8.69 -13.89
N ALA A 132 -7.35 -8.13 -13.42
CA ALA A 132 -7.21 -6.71 -13.13
C ALA A 132 -7.34 -5.87 -14.39
N ASP A 133 -6.65 -6.25 -15.46
CA ASP A 133 -6.72 -5.59 -16.77
C ASP A 133 -8.16 -5.59 -17.32
N ALA A 134 -8.83 -6.73 -17.27
CA ALA A 134 -10.22 -6.88 -17.69
C ALA A 134 -11.21 -5.99 -16.89
N ASN A 135 -10.84 -5.58 -15.67
CA ASN A 135 -11.68 -4.74 -14.79
C ASN A 135 -11.17 -3.30 -14.66
N GLY A 136 -10.10 -2.92 -15.37
CA GLY A 136 -9.49 -1.59 -15.30
C GLY A 136 -8.92 -1.28 -13.92
N VAL A 137 -8.29 -2.26 -13.27
CA VAL A 137 -7.65 -2.16 -11.95
C VAL A 137 -6.14 -2.27 -12.11
N MET A 138 -5.41 -1.42 -11.43
CA MET A 138 -3.96 -1.52 -11.30
C MET A 138 -3.61 -2.31 -10.04
N LEU A 139 -2.88 -3.42 -10.20
CA LEU A 139 -2.27 -4.09 -9.06
C LEU A 139 -0.95 -3.39 -8.72
N ALA A 140 -0.83 -2.90 -7.50
CA ALA A 140 0.37 -2.28 -6.96
C ALA A 140 1.00 -3.20 -5.92
N LEU A 141 2.05 -3.93 -6.32
CA LEU A 141 2.74 -4.85 -5.41
C LEU A 141 3.69 -4.07 -4.51
N GLU A 142 3.73 -4.44 -3.24
CA GLU A 142 4.66 -3.93 -2.25
C GLU A 142 5.79 -4.93 -2.02
N PRO A 143 7.03 -4.61 -2.43
CA PRO A 143 8.21 -5.35 -1.99
C PRO A 143 8.46 -5.09 -0.51
N GLU A 144 8.64 -6.17 0.26
CA GLU A 144 8.78 -6.08 1.72
C GLU A 144 9.73 -7.16 2.25
N PRO A 145 10.78 -6.81 3.02
CA PRO A 145 11.58 -7.80 3.73
C PRO A 145 10.78 -8.37 4.93
N PRO A 146 10.76 -9.71 5.16
CA PRO A 146 11.51 -10.75 4.47
C PRO A 146 10.72 -11.53 3.40
N HIS A 147 9.80 -10.89 2.69
CA HIS A 147 9.00 -11.55 1.67
C HIS A 147 9.83 -12.04 0.47
N ILE A 148 9.18 -12.58 -0.58
CA ILE A 148 9.88 -13.12 -1.75
C ILE A 148 10.53 -12.00 -2.56
N LEU A 149 9.84 -10.86 -2.71
CA LEU A 149 10.37 -9.67 -3.38
C LEU A 149 10.66 -8.62 -2.31
N ILE A 150 11.91 -8.23 -2.16
CA ILE A 150 12.35 -7.40 -1.03
C ILE A 150 12.79 -5.99 -1.42
N GLY A 151 13.24 -5.75 -2.65
CA GLY A 151 13.76 -4.46 -3.07
C GLY A 151 13.48 -4.12 -4.53
N THR A 152 13.94 -2.94 -4.95
CA THR A 152 13.72 -2.39 -6.29
C THR A 152 14.26 -3.28 -7.39
N ALA A 153 15.48 -3.82 -7.23
CA ALA A 153 16.09 -4.66 -8.24
C ALA A 153 15.32 -5.97 -8.45
N ASP A 154 14.92 -6.63 -7.37
CA ASP A 154 14.12 -7.86 -7.41
C ASP A 154 12.78 -7.62 -8.10
N PHE A 155 12.11 -6.50 -7.76
CA PHE A 155 10.84 -6.13 -8.35
C PHE A 155 10.97 -5.89 -9.87
N LEU A 156 11.98 -5.15 -10.32
CA LEU A 156 12.19 -4.86 -11.74
C LEU A 156 12.53 -6.11 -12.54
N ASP A 157 13.39 -6.99 -12.02
CA ASP A 157 13.71 -8.27 -12.65
C ASP A 157 12.46 -9.16 -12.73
N PHE A 158 11.71 -9.24 -11.65
CA PHE A 158 10.47 -9.99 -11.61
C PHE A 158 9.45 -9.50 -12.65
N CYS A 159 9.28 -8.19 -12.80
CA CYS A 159 8.36 -7.58 -13.77
C CYS A 159 8.71 -7.95 -15.22
N SER A 160 9.99 -8.17 -15.53
CA SER A 160 10.44 -8.50 -16.89
C SER A 160 9.82 -9.79 -17.46
N GLY A 161 9.30 -10.66 -16.60
CA GLY A 161 8.68 -11.93 -16.99
C GLY A 161 7.16 -11.98 -16.86
N LEU A 162 6.51 -10.84 -16.62
CA LEU A 162 5.04 -10.74 -16.51
C LEU A 162 4.41 -10.40 -17.87
N LYS A 163 3.14 -10.78 -18.05
CA LYS A 163 2.35 -10.49 -19.26
C LYS A 163 1.84 -9.06 -19.30
N HIS A 164 1.52 -8.50 -18.15
CA HIS A 164 0.93 -7.18 -17.98
C HIS A 164 1.81 -6.29 -17.12
N ASP A 165 1.53 -5.00 -17.13
CA ASP A 165 2.25 -4.02 -16.34
C ASP A 165 1.85 -4.10 -14.87
N LEU A 166 2.79 -4.54 -14.03
CA LEU A 166 2.65 -4.52 -12.58
C LEU A 166 3.14 -3.18 -12.05
N LYS A 167 2.30 -2.52 -11.25
CA LYS A 167 2.64 -1.29 -10.55
C LYS A 167 3.26 -1.60 -9.18
N ILE A 168 3.74 -0.57 -8.52
CA ILE A 168 4.35 -0.68 -7.20
C ILE A 168 3.65 0.24 -6.19
N ASN A 169 3.35 -0.30 -5.01
CA ASN A 169 3.25 0.48 -3.79
C ASN A 169 4.67 0.66 -3.28
N PHE A 170 5.20 1.86 -3.38
CA PHE A 170 6.56 2.18 -2.97
C PHE A 170 6.59 2.49 -1.48
N ASP A 171 6.89 1.48 -0.67
CA ASP A 171 7.16 1.66 0.74
C ASP A 171 8.56 2.27 0.91
N MET A 172 8.59 3.48 1.47
CA MET A 172 9.83 4.27 1.58
C MET A 172 10.82 3.63 2.55
N GLY A 173 10.31 3.06 3.62
CA GLY A 173 11.12 2.42 4.63
C GLY A 173 11.72 1.12 4.13
N HIS A 174 10.95 0.30 3.45
CA HIS A 174 11.45 -0.93 2.86
C HIS A 174 12.56 -0.64 1.84
N ALA A 175 12.34 0.31 0.93
CA ALA A 175 13.36 0.72 -0.03
C ALA A 175 14.62 1.29 0.65
N PHE A 176 14.45 2.07 1.75
CA PHE A 176 15.58 2.58 2.52
C PHE A 176 16.42 1.48 3.18
N LEU A 177 15.78 0.38 3.59
CA LEU A 177 16.49 -0.76 4.23
C LEU A 177 17.20 -1.66 3.21
N THR A 178 16.57 -1.89 2.06
CA THR A 178 16.96 -2.95 1.13
C THR A 178 17.78 -2.45 -0.05
N ASP A 179 17.55 -1.20 -0.46
CA ASP A 179 18.21 -0.64 -1.62
C ASP A 179 19.45 0.19 -1.24
N PRO A 180 20.47 0.24 -2.09
CA PRO A 180 21.68 1.05 -1.83
C PRO A 180 21.39 2.55 -1.75
N ASP A 181 20.44 3.04 -2.56
CA ASP A 181 20.06 4.45 -2.65
C ASP A 181 18.57 4.58 -2.99
N ILE A 182 17.77 5.06 -2.03
CA ILE A 182 16.33 5.28 -2.19
C ILE A 182 15.99 6.28 -3.32
N PHE A 183 16.85 7.26 -3.57
CA PHE A 183 16.62 8.27 -4.63
C PHE A 183 16.79 7.66 -6.02
N GLU A 184 17.75 6.74 -6.17
CA GLU A 184 17.91 5.98 -7.40
C GLU A 184 16.72 5.02 -7.59
N SER A 185 16.23 4.37 -6.53
CA SER A 185 15.04 3.54 -6.57
C SER A 185 13.81 4.30 -7.06
N ILE A 186 13.56 5.49 -6.52
CA ILE A 186 12.48 6.39 -6.96
C ILE A 186 12.62 6.72 -8.46
N ARG A 187 13.84 7.02 -8.91
CA ARG A 187 14.10 7.35 -10.32
C ARG A 187 13.87 6.16 -11.25
N LEU A 188 14.31 4.97 -10.86
CA LEU A 188 14.15 3.74 -11.67
C LEU A 188 12.68 3.30 -11.77
N LEU A 189 11.92 3.50 -10.69
CA LEU A 189 10.53 3.08 -10.57
C LEU A 189 9.52 4.15 -11.00
N LYS A 190 9.93 5.32 -11.49
CA LYS A 190 9.08 6.50 -11.73
C LYS A 190 7.74 6.19 -12.43
N ASP A 191 7.74 5.31 -13.46
CA ASP A 191 6.55 4.98 -14.25
C ASP A 191 5.71 3.84 -13.62
N LYS A 192 6.20 3.28 -12.52
CA LYS A 192 5.56 2.18 -11.81
C LYS A 192 4.96 2.58 -10.47
N ILE A 193 5.46 3.65 -9.84
CA ILE A 193 4.96 4.12 -8.53
C ILE A 193 3.56 4.73 -8.72
N VAL A 194 2.54 4.08 -8.17
CA VAL A 194 1.15 4.58 -8.17
C VAL A 194 0.64 4.89 -6.76
N HIS A 195 1.31 4.37 -5.77
CA HIS A 195 1.00 4.55 -4.35
C HIS A 195 2.29 4.49 -3.53
N THR A 196 2.29 5.06 -2.32
CA THR A 196 3.43 4.97 -1.40
C THR A 196 2.98 4.74 0.02
N HIS A 197 3.73 3.94 0.78
CA HIS A 197 3.69 3.95 2.23
C HIS A 197 4.74 4.90 2.78
N VAL A 198 4.38 5.61 3.85
CA VAL A 198 5.17 6.69 4.44
C VAL A 198 5.39 6.42 5.91
N GLU A 199 6.61 6.18 6.25
CA GLU A 199 7.17 6.08 7.59
C GLU A 199 8.63 6.51 7.55
N ASN A 200 9.31 6.52 8.66
CA ASN A 200 10.76 6.64 8.72
C ASN A 200 11.34 5.40 9.42
N LEU A 201 12.57 5.06 9.08
CA LEU A 201 13.28 3.93 9.70
C LEU A 201 14.70 4.32 10.08
N ARG A 202 15.27 3.58 11.01
CA ARG A 202 16.71 3.60 11.28
C ARG A 202 17.40 2.51 10.49
N ARG A 203 18.61 2.76 10.04
CA ARG A 203 19.39 1.75 9.31
C ARG A 203 19.52 0.46 10.15
N GLY A 204 19.15 -0.67 9.51
CA GLY A 204 19.21 -1.99 10.15
C GLY A 204 18.03 -2.36 11.06
N GLU A 205 17.04 -1.49 11.21
CA GLU A 205 15.82 -1.75 11.98
C GLU A 205 14.58 -1.71 11.07
N HIS A 206 13.86 -2.81 10.98
CA HIS A 206 12.56 -2.84 10.30
C HIS A 206 11.44 -2.49 11.29
N LEU A 207 11.37 -1.21 11.67
CA LEU A 207 10.39 -0.67 12.61
C LEU A 207 9.82 0.64 12.04
N HIS A 208 8.55 0.64 11.64
CA HIS A 208 7.88 1.80 11.05
C HIS A 208 7.72 2.93 12.06
N ARG A 209 8.55 3.96 11.93
CA ARG A 209 8.67 5.08 12.86
C ARG A 209 8.04 6.35 12.32
N ARG A 210 7.79 7.32 13.20
CA ARG A 210 7.34 8.66 12.82
C ARG A 210 8.35 9.31 11.86
N LEU A 211 7.87 10.27 11.06
CA LEU A 211 8.66 10.96 10.04
C LEU A 211 9.96 11.61 10.60
N ASN A 212 9.93 12.03 11.86
CA ASN A 212 11.07 12.67 12.53
C ASN A 212 11.85 11.73 13.49
N ASP A 213 11.57 10.42 13.47
CA ASP A 213 12.24 9.41 14.34
C ASP A 213 12.89 8.31 13.50
N GLY A 214 13.74 8.68 12.56
CA GLY A 214 14.51 7.78 11.71
C GLY A 214 15.65 8.49 11.01
N ASP A 215 16.32 7.79 10.11
CA ASP A 215 17.54 8.24 9.44
C ASP A 215 17.26 8.81 8.02
N MET A 216 16.01 8.71 7.51
CA MET A 216 15.66 9.30 6.22
C MET A 216 15.38 10.80 6.33
N ASP A 217 15.88 11.57 5.36
CA ASP A 217 15.49 12.96 5.13
C ASP A 217 14.17 12.98 4.33
N MET A 218 13.05 13.01 5.05
CA MET A 218 11.71 12.92 4.47
C MET A 218 11.40 14.08 3.50
N GLU A 219 11.98 15.26 3.72
CA GLU A 219 11.81 16.40 2.81
C GLU A 219 12.46 16.09 1.45
N LYS A 220 13.65 15.51 1.43
CA LYS A 220 14.30 15.08 0.19
C LYS A 220 13.58 13.92 -0.48
N VAL A 221 13.06 12.95 0.28
CA VAL A 221 12.31 11.83 -0.29
C VAL A 221 11.04 12.32 -0.97
N PHE A 222 10.26 13.19 -0.32
CA PHE A 222 9.05 13.77 -0.93
C PHE A 222 9.37 14.65 -2.14
N ALA A 223 10.47 15.42 -2.07
CA ALA A 223 10.94 16.20 -3.23
C ALA A 223 11.33 15.28 -4.42
N ALA A 224 11.96 14.14 -4.15
CA ALA A 224 12.31 13.18 -5.20
C ALA A 224 11.05 12.61 -5.88
N LEU A 225 10.03 12.25 -5.10
CA LEU A 225 8.73 11.81 -5.65
C LEU A 225 8.07 12.92 -6.49
N LYS A 226 8.06 14.15 -6.00
CA LYS A 226 7.54 15.29 -6.77
C LYS A 226 8.30 15.49 -8.08
N ASN A 227 9.62 15.35 -8.07
CA ASN A 227 10.47 15.55 -9.24
C ASN A 227 10.24 14.50 -10.36
N ILE A 228 9.81 13.30 -10.01
CA ILE A 228 9.38 12.29 -11.01
C ILE A 228 7.94 12.49 -11.49
N GLY A 229 7.22 13.52 -10.98
CA GLY A 229 5.84 13.81 -11.34
C GLY A 229 4.81 12.98 -10.57
N PHE A 230 5.17 12.34 -9.47
CA PHE A 230 4.22 11.58 -8.65
C PHE A 230 3.17 12.51 -8.01
N THR A 231 1.91 12.17 -8.19
CA THR A 231 0.76 12.92 -7.65
C THR A 231 -0.17 12.08 -6.78
N GLY A 232 0.17 10.81 -6.59
CA GLY A 232 -0.64 9.81 -5.88
C GLY A 232 -0.71 10.01 -4.36
N ALA A 233 -1.02 8.92 -3.67
CA ALA A 233 -1.21 8.89 -2.23
C ALA A 233 0.13 8.74 -1.49
N LEU A 234 0.28 9.50 -0.42
CA LEU A 234 1.30 9.35 0.62
C LEU A 234 0.58 8.76 1.84
N SER A 235 0.62 7.45 2.02
CA SER A 235 -0.17 6.71 3.01
C SER A 235 0.66 6.42 4.25
N LEU A 236 0.30 7.01 5.39
CA LEU A 236 1.01 6.81 6.65
C LEU A 236 0.92 5.36 7.11
N ASP A 237 2.06 4.74 7.41
CA ASP A 237 2.19 3.36 7.88
C ASP A 237 3.12 3.25 9.10
N LEU A 238 2.54 3.20 10.31
CA LEU A 238 3.28 3.16 11.58
C LEU A 238 2.90 1.94 12.40
N TYR A 239 3.89 1.26 13.00
CA TYR A 239 3.67 0.07 13.82
C TYR A 239 4.13 0.19 15.28
N VAL A 240 5.09 1.05 15.59
CA VAL A 240 5.70 1.13 16.93
C VAL A 240 5.05 2.13 17.87
N TYR A 241 3.96 2.76 17.43
CA TYR A 241 3.24 3.78 18.20
C TYR A 241 1.75 3.46 18.28
N GLU A 242 1.04 4.13 19.20
CA GLU A 242 -0.42 4.19 19.13
C GLU A 242 -0.81 5.07 17.95
N TYR A 243 -1.19 4.43 16.86
CA TYR A 243 -1.38 5.07 15.57
C TYR A 243 -2.36 6.25 15.63
N ASP A 244 -3.47 6.11 16.33
CA ASP A 244 -4.48 7.15 16.46
C ASP A 244 -3.98 8.39 17.24
N LYS A 245 -2.98 8.24 18.09
CA LYS A 245 -2.35 9.38 18.76
C LYS A 245 -1.34 10.10 17.88
N GLU A 246 -0.62 9.37 17.03
CA GLU A 246 0.45 9.92 16.20
C GLU A 246 -0.04 10.40 14.83
N ALA A 247 -1.08 9.79 14.28
CA ALA A 247 -1.57 10.15 12.95
C ALA A 247 -1.87 11.65 12.76
N PRO A 248 -2.50 12.38 13.72
CA PRO A 248 -2.70 13.82 13.57
C PRO A 248 -1.40 14.64 13.55
N HIS A 249 -0.37 14.16 14.26
CA HIS A 249 0.94 14.80 14.27
C HIS A 249 1.66 14.56 12.94
N CYS A 250 1.67 13.33 12.46
CA CYS A 250 2.27 12.97 11.17
C CYS A 250 1.58 13.69 10.01
N ALA A 251 0.24 13.84 10.05
CA ALA A 251 -0.47 14.61 9.02
C ALA A 251 0.05 16.04 8.91
N ARG A 252 0.23 16.74 10.04
CA ARG A 252 0.80 18.10 10.05
C ARG A 252 2.22 18.13 9.51
N GLN A 253 3.08 17.18 9.92
CA GLN A 253 4.45 17.10 9.39
C GLN A 253 4.48 16.88 7.88
N MET A 254 3.66 15.99 7.36
CA MET A 254 3.55 15.75 5.91
C MET A 254 3.07 16.98 5.16
N GLN A 255 2.07 17.72 5.70
CA GLN A 255 1.59 18.98 5.14
C GLN A 255 2.69 20.05 5.12
N GLU A 256 3.44 20.18 6.21
CA GLU A 256 4.57 21.14 6.31
C GLU A 256 5.66 20.83 5.29
N ILE A 257 6.01 19.56 5.10
CA ILE A 257 6.97 19.12 4.07
C ILE A 257 6.44 19.46 2.67
N LEU A 258 5.18 19.09 2.37
CA LEU A 258 4.57 19.35 1.07
C LEU A 258 4.46 20.85 0.75
N ALA A 259 4.31 21.69 1.75
CA ALA A 259 4.26 23.15 1.57
C ALA A 259 5.62 23.78 1.25
N LYS A 260 6.74 23.12 1.59
CA LYS A 260 8.11 23.60 1.34
C LYS A 260 8.66 23.19 -0.02
N ILE A 261 8.22 22.08 -0.55
CA ILE A 261 8.69 21.51 -1.81
C ILE A 261 7.70 21.88 -2.95
#